data_dac5db8a6b7a9e7322594f55c8a5346a
#
_entry.id   dac5db8a6b7a9e7322594f55c8a5346a
#
_cell.length_a   1.000
_cell.length_b   1.000
_cell.length_c   1.000
_cell.angle_alpha   90.00
_cell.angle_beta   90.00
_cell.angle_gamma   90.00
#
_symmetry.space_group_name_H-M   'P 1'
#
loop_
_entity.id
_entity.type
_entity.pdbx_description
1 polymer ?
#
loop_
_entity_poly.entity_id
_entity_poly.type
_entity_poly.pdbx_seq_one_letter_code
_entity_poly.pdbx_strand_id
1 'polypeptide(L)'
;MSALTAQQLVEKALAASTADGCVVYVVGDKSWSIDMQRYNFQFTGQRFYRIEGGRLAGQLRDVAYQATTTDFWGSMRAVGGPSTYRLGGAFNCGKAQPGQVAPVSHGCPAALFEGVTILNTVQEGGR
;
A
#
# COMPACT_ATOMS: atom_id res chain seq x y z
N MET A 1 3.64 20.32 5.47
CA MET A 1 4.07 19.09 6.18
C MET A 1 5.49 18.78 5.79
N SER A 2 6.42 18.65 6.76
CA SER A 2 7.77 18.18 6.44
C SER A 2 7.74 16.68 6.15
N ALA A 3 8.46 16.28 5.10
CA ALA A 3 8.59 14.87 4.75
C ALA A 3 9.40 14.14 5.85
N LEU A 4 8.95 12.94 6.21
CA LEU A 4 9.59 12.12 7.22
C LEU A 4 10.76 11.33 6.63
N THR A 5 11.80 11.14 7.43
CA THR A 5 12.86 10.17 7.09
C THR A 5 12.29 8.74 7.11
N ALA A 6 12.99 7.78 6.50
CA ALA A 6 12.61 6.38 6.56
C ALA A 6 12.48 5.88 8.00
N GLN A 7 13.42 6.28 8.87
CA GLN A 7 13.39 5.91 10.29
C GLN A 7 12.17 6.49 11.01
N GLN A 8 11.85 7.75 10.81
CA GLN A 8 10.68 8.38 11.42
C GLN A 8 9.36 7.75 10.94
N LEU A 9 9.30 7.31 9.67
CA LEU A 9 8.14 6.61 9.17
C LEU A 9 7.98 5.23 9.82
N VAL A 10 9.08 4.50 9.99
CA VAL A 10 9.09 3.23 10.72
C VAL A 10 8.68 3.44 12.18
N GLU A 11 9.22 4.43 12.86
CA GLU A 11 8.83 4.75 14.24
C GLU A 11 7.33 5.05 14.38
N LYS A 12 6.75 5.78 13.43
CA LYS A 12 5.28 6.01 13.40
C LYS A 12 4.49 4.73 13.16
N ALA A 13 4.94 3.87 12.26
CA ALA A 13 4.31 2.58 12.02
C ALA A 13 4.42 1.67 13.26
N LEU A 14 5.56 1.68 13.93
CA LEU A 14 5.77 0.95 15.19
C LEU A 14 4.84 1.48 16.29
N ALA A 15 4.73 2.79 16.44
CA ALA A 15 3.82 3.41 17.41
C ALA A 15 2.35 3.05 17.10
N ALA A 16 1.93 3.07 15.83
CA ALA A 16 0.61 2.63 15.43
C ALA A 16 0.39 1.14 15.76
N SER A 17 1.38 0.28 15.54
CA SER A 17 1.27 -1.15 15.84
C SER A 17 1.12 -1.45 17.33
N THR A 18 1.67 -0.60 18.20
CA THR A 18 1.49 -0.75 19.65
C THR A 18 0.10 -0.30 20.13
N ALA A 19 -0.49 0.69 19.46
CA ALA A 19 -1.82 1.20 19.80
C ALA A 19 -2.94 0.30 19.24
N ASP A 20 -2.82 -0.15 17.98
CA ASP A 20 -3.87 -0.85 17.25
C ASP A 20 -3.60 -2.36 17.05
N GLY A 21 -2.49 -2.85 17.56
CA GLY A 21 -2.13 -4.27 17.57
C GLY A 21 -1.35 -4.76 16.36
N CYS A 22 -1.65 -4.34 15.15
CA CYS A 22 -0.99 -4.85 13.95
C CYS A 22 -0.90 -3.81 12.82
N VAL A 23 0.28 -3.72 12.22
CA VAL A 23 0.50 -2.97 10.99
C VAL A 23 1.04 -3.92 9.92
N VAL A 24 0.53 -3.80 8.70
CA VAL A 24 1.03 -4.55 7.56
C VAL A 24 1.94 -3.66 6.73
N TYR A 25 3.18 -4.08 6.57
CA TYR A 25 4.14 -3.41 5.68
C TYR A 25 4.14 -4.08 4.31
N VAL A 26 3.82 -3.32 3.27
CA VAL A 26 3.71 -3.79 1.90
C VAL A 26 4.92 -3.34 1.09
N VAL A 27 5.57 -4.27 0.41
CA VAL A 27 6.72 -4.00 -0.46
C VAL A 27 6.39 -4.43 -1.88
N GLY A 28 6.48 -3.49 -2.81
CA GLY A 28 6.24 -3.70 -4.23
C GLY A 28 4.78 -3.99 -4.57
N ASP A 29 4.45 -3.84 -5.82
CA ASP A 29 3.17 -4.23 -6.41
C ASP A 29 3.29 -5.59 -7.12
N LYS A 30 2.18 -6.30 -7.23
CA LYS A 30 2.13 -7.59 -7.92
C LYS A 30 0.96 -7.66 -8.89
N SER A 31 -0.26 -7.56 -8.39
CA SER A 31 -1.47 -7.62 -9.19
C SER A 31 -2.53 -6.69 -8.61
N TRP A 32 -3.47 -6.32 -9.46
CA TRP A 32 -4.51 -5.38 -9.10
C TRP A 32 -5.82 -5.68 -9.80
N SER A 33 -6.90 -5.26 -9.17
CA SER A 33 -8.23 -5.16 -9.75
C SER A 33 -8.77 -3.76 -9.44
N ILE A 34 -9.20 -3.05 -10.46
CA ILE A 34 -9.67 -1.67 -10.34
C ILE A 34 -10.92 -1.54 -11.22
N ASP A 35 -11.96 -0.89 -10.72
CA ASP A 35 -13.14 -0.59 -11.52
C ASP A 35 -12.85 0.48 -12.61
N MET A 36 -13.78 0.61 -13.56
CA MET A 36 -13.63 1.54 -14.68
C MET A 36 -13.53 3.00 -14.23
N GLN A 37 -14.19 3.35 -13.14
CA GLN A 37 -14.20 4.69 -12.57
C GLN A 37 -12.96 4.98 -11.73
N ARG A 38 -12.11 3.98 -11.49
CA ARG A 38 -10.95 4.08 -10.59
C ARG A 38 -11.34 4.41 -9.15
N TYR A 39 -12.54 4.06 -8.76
CA TYR A 39 -13.08 4.35 -7.44
C TYR A 39 -12.78 3.24 -6.43
N ASN A 40 -13.04 1.98 -6.80
CA ASN A 40 -12.71 0.83 -5.97
C ASN A 40 -11.48 0.10 -6.48
N PHE A 41 -10.65 -0.37 -5.58
CA PHE A 41 -9.49 -1.17 -5.93
C PHE A 41 -9.19 -2.26 -4.91
N GLN A 42 -8.54 -3.30 -5.40
CA GLN A 42 -7.91 -4.34 -4.60
C GLN A 42 -6.52 -4.59 -5.17
N PHE A 43 -5.50 -4.52 -4.32
CA PHE A 43 -4.12 -4.72 -4.71
C PHE A 43 -3.48 -5.83 -3.92
N THR A 44 -2.53 -6.52 -4.57
CA THR A 44 -1.58 -7.40 -3.90
C THR A 44 -0.18 -6.79 -3.98
N GLY A 45 0.74 -7.31 -3.19
CA GLY A 45 2.15 -6.88 -3.19
C GLY A 45 3.09 -8.05 -3.40
N GLN A 46 4.34 -7.73 -3.66
CA GLN A 46 5.38 -8.76 -3.79
C GLN A 46 5.71 -9.39 -2.44
N ARG A 47 5.74 -8.58 -1.38
CA ARG A 47 6.01 -9.02 -0.01
C ARG A 47 5.14 -8.24 0.97
N PHE A 48 4.68 -8.96 1.98
CA PHE A 48 3.96 -8.40 3.12
C PHE A 48 4.64 -8.81 4.41
N TYR A 49 4.83 -7.87 5.31
CA TYR A 49 5.39 -8.11 6.62
C TYR A 49 4.44 -7.63 7.70
N ARG A 50 4.37 -8.39 8.78
CA ARG A 50 3.62 -8.01 9.98
C ARG A 50 4.53 -7.23 10.91
N ILE A 51 4.05 -6.08 11.35
CA ILE A 51 4.67 -5.30 12.43
C ILE A 51 3.71 -5.38 13.62
N GLU A 52 4.21 -5.88 14.73
CA GLU A 52 3.43 -6.08 15.95
C GLU A 52 4.29 -5.79 17.18
N GLY A 53 3.71 -5.08 18.16
CA GLY A 53 4.43 -4.72 19.37
C GLY A 53 5.70 -3.91 19.13
N GLY A 54 5.68 -3.05 18.10
CA GLY A 54 6.81 -2.19 17.76
C GLY A 54 7.98 -2.89 17.05
N ARG A 55 7.77 -4.07 16.47
CA ARG A 55 8.82 -4.82 15.76
C ARG A 55 8.28 -5.62 14.59
N LEU A 56 9.17 -5.97 13.66
CA LEU A 56 8.86 -6.86 12.55
C LEU A 56 8.64 -8.28 13.10
N ALA A 57 7.42 -8.80 12.96
CA ALA A 57 7.01 -10.08 13.55
C ALA A 57 7.02 -11.25 12.57
N GLY A 58 7.18 -11.01 11.27
CA GLY A 58 7.27 -12.06 10.26
C GLY A 58 6.71 -11.66 8.91
N GLN A 59 6.84 -12.55 7.94
CA GLN A 59 6.30 -12.37 6.60
C GLN A 59 4.92 -13.01 6.50
N LEU A 60 4.00 -12.29 5.83
CA LEU A 60 2.64 -12.75 5.56
C LEU A 60 2.52 -13.28 4.13
N ARG A 61 1.65 -14.26 3.94
CA ARG A 61 1.26 -14.81 2.63
C ARG A 61 -0.22 -14.54 2.37
N ASP A 62 -0.57 -14.61 1.10
CA ASP A 62 -1.97 -14.59 0.66
C ASP A 62 -2.72 -13.33 1.14
N VAL A 63 -2.04 -12.19 1.08
CA VAL A 63 -2.56 -10.90 1.54
C VAL A 63 -2.92 -10.03 0.34
N ALA A 64 -4.06 -9.39 0.43
CA ALA A 64 -4.46 -8.27 -0.41
C ALA A 64 -4.97 -7.13 0.46
N TYR A 65 -5.04 -5.94 -0.10
CA TYR A 65 -5.69 -4.80 0.54
C TYR A 65 -6.66 -4.15 -0.44
N GLN A 66 -7.76 -3.62 0.10
CA GLN A 66 -8.78 -2.97 -0.70
C GLN A 66 -9.27 -1.69 -0.03
N ALA A 67 -9.69 -0.75 -0.84
CA ALA A 67 -10.30 0.48 -0.39
C ALA A 67 -11.05 1.16 -1.55
N THR A 68 -11.78 2.24 -1.22
CA THR A 68 -12.12 3.25 -2.22
C THR A 68 -10.97 4.26 -2.33
N THR A 69 -10.77 4.79 -3.53
CA THR A 69 -9.63 5.69 -3.81
C THR A 69 -9.64 6.93 -2.92
N THR A 70 -10.79 7.53 -2.74
CA THR A 70 -10.93 8.75 -1.91
C THR A 70 -10.65 8.49 -0.44
N ASP A 71 -11.16 7.39 0.09
CA ASP A 71 -10.96 7.02 1.50
C ASP A 71 -9.51 6.61 1.75
N PHE A 72 -8.91 5.86 0.82
CA PHE A 72 -7.51 5.46 0.92
C PHE A 72 -6.58 6.68 1.02
N TRP A 73 -6.65 7.59 0.06
CA TRP A 73 -5.81 8.78 0.08
C TRP A 73 -6.12 9.70 1.26
N GLY A 74 -7.39 9.78 1.68
CA GLY A 74 -7.80 10.53 2.87
C GLY A 74 -7.28 9.94 4.19
N SER A 75 -6.95 8.64 4.21
CA SER A 75 -6.44 7.94 5.39
C SER A 75 -4.93 8.05 5.60
N MET A 76 -4.22 8.76 4.71
CA MET A 76 -2.77 8.92 4.82
C MET A 76 -2.37 9.71 6.06
N ARG A 77 -1.54 9.12 6.91
CA ARG A 77 -1.05 9.70 8.17
C ARG A 77 0.36 10.24 8.08
N ALA A 78 1.18 9.65 7.22
CA ALA A 78 2.57 10.05 7.10
C ALA A 78 3.10 9.74 5.70
N VAL A 79 4.06 10.54 5.26
CA VAL A 79 4.77 10.37 3.98
C VAL A 79 6.26 10.38 4.27
N GLY A 80 6.98 9.42 3.68
CA GLY A 80 8.43 9.32 3.78
C GLY A 80 9.14 10.39 2.96
N GLY A 81 10.37 10.69 3.36
CA GLY A 81 11.25 11.64 2.67
C GLY A 81 11.93 11.02 1.44
N PRO A 82 12.87 11.77 0.83
CA PRO A 82 13.54 11.34 -0.41
C PRO A 82 14.25 10.01 -0.31
N SER A 83 14.75 9.62 0.86
CA SER A 83 15.41 8.33 1.07
C SER A 83 14.48 7.12 0.92
N THR A 84 13.15 7.33 0.99
CA THR A 84 12.14 6.29 0.81
C THR A 84 11.61 6.23 -0.61
N TYR A 85 11.98 7.19 -1.46
CA TYR A 85 11.51 7.26 -2.83
C TYR A 85 11.99 6.06 -3.66
N ARG A 86 11.05 5.48 -4.41
CA ARG A 86 11.33 4.42 -5.36
C ARG A 86 10.72 4.76 -6.70
N LEU A 87 11.51 4.61 -7.74
CA LEU A 87 11.07 4.76 -9.13
C LEU A 87 10.72 3.39 -9.70
N GLY A 88 9.54 3.29 -10.27
CA GLY A 88 9.08 2.15 -11.04
C GLY A 88 8.50 2.62 -12.36
N GLY A 89 7.64 1.80 -12.96
CA GLY A 89 6.95 2.17 -14.19
C GLY A 89 6.10 1.04 -14.74
N ALA A 90 5.40 1.36 -15.82
CA ALA A 90 4.64 0.39 -16.59
C ALA A 90 4.81 0.67 -18.09
N PHE A 91 4.97 -0.37 -18.89
CA PHE A 91 5.07 -0.24 -20.34
C PHE A 91 3.74 0.14 -21.01
N ASN A 92 2.64 -0.14 -20.33
CA ASN A 92 1.28 0.00 -20.86
C ASN A 92 0.32 0.54 -19.80
N CYS A 93 0.67 1.65 -19.17
CA CYS A 93 -0.25 2.30 -18.24
C CYS A 93 -1.45 2.89 -18.98
N GLY A 94 -2.64 2.50 -18.56
CA GLY A 94 -3.88 2.79 -19.23
C GLY A 94 -4.75 3.83 -18.52
N LYS A 95 -5.45 4.61 -19.34
CA LYS A 95 -6.54 5.50 -18.96
C LYS A 95 -7.85 4.95 -19.52
N ALA A 96 -8.95 5.02 -18.77
CA ALA A 96 -10.19 4.34 -19.12
C ALA A 96 -11.03 5.03 -20.23
N GLN A 97 -11.31 6.31 -20.16
CA GLN A 97 -12.26 6.98 -21.06
C GLN A 97 -11.72 8.32 -21.62
N PRO A 98 -11.51 8.44 -22.94
CA PRO A 98 -11.39 7.35 -23.90
C PRO A 98 -10.17 6.48 -23.60
N GLY A 99 -10.17 5.23 -24.03
CA GLY A 99 -9.06 4.31 -23.80
C GLY A 99 -7.75 4.80 -24.42
N GLN A 100 -6.75 5.01 -23.58
CA GLN A 100 -5.40 5.44 -23.98
C GLN A 100 -4.37 4.67 -23.17
N VAL A 101 -3.26 4.31 -23.81
CA VAL A 101 -2.17 3.56 -23.20
C VAL A 101 -0.84 4.21 -23.54
N ALA A 102 0.04 4.33 -22.56
CA ALA A 102 1.40 4.84 -22.77
C ALA A 102 2.40 4.16 -21.83
N PRO A 103 3.67 4.00 -22.23
CA PRO A 103 4.74 3.68 -21.30
C PRO A 103 5.01 4.89 -20.41
N VAL A 104 5.07 4.66 -19.10
CA VAL A 104 5.25 5.74 -18.12
C VAL A 104 6.15 5.30 -16.97
N SER A 105 6.77 6.28 -16.33
CA SER A 105 7.44 6.09 -15.04
C SER A 105 6.51 6.51 -13.91
N HIS A 106 6.49 5.71 -12.86
CA HIS A 106 5.81 6.01 -11.61
C HIS A 106 6.81 6.01 -10.47
N GLY A 107 6.81 7.03 -9.66
CA GLY A 107 7.65 7.09 -8.49
C GLY A 107 6.89 7.64 -7.29
N CYS A 108 7.18 7.08 -6.13
CA CYS A 108 6.58 7.55 -4.88
C CYS A 108 7.50 7.28 -3.68
N PRO A 109 7.39 8.09 -2.63
CA PRO A 109 7.94 7.74 -1.33
C PRO A 109 7.08 6.69 -0.63
N ALA A 110 7.60 6.11 0.45
CA ALA A 110 6.79 5.30 1.33
C ALA A 110 5.72 6.15 2.04
N ALA A 111 4.59 5.56 2.38
CA ALA A 111 3.52 6.24 3.09
C ALA A 111 2.86 5.32 4.11
N LEU A 112 2.28 5.90 5.15
CA LEU A 112 1.50 5.21 6.16
C LEU A 112 0.03 5.58 6.00
N PHE A 113 -0.80 4.57 5.87
CA PHE A 113 -2.26 4.67 5.79
C PHE A 113 -2.90 3.99 6.98
N GLU A 114 -4.08 4.43 7.37
CA GLU A 114 -4.81 3.92 8.53
C GLU A 114 -6.20 3.44 8.12
N GLY A 115 -6.68 2.35 8.75
CA GLY A 115 -8.04 1.84 8.52
C GLY A 115 -8.24 1.16 7.16
N VAL A 116 -7.17 0.72 6.49
CA VAL A 116 -7.25 0.00 5.21
C VAL A 116 -7.68 -1.45 5.46
N THR A 117 -8.63 -1.93 4.66
CA THR A 117 -9.09 -3.31 4.74
C THR A 117 -8.03 -4.27 4.20
N ILE A 118 -7.59 -5.20 5.05
CA ILE A 118 -6.66 -6.27 4.69
C ILE A 118 -7.42 -7.58 4.55
N LEU A 119 -7.18 -8.30 3.47
CA LEU A 119 -7.85 -9.53 3.10
C LEU A 119 -6.88 -10.71 3.16
N ASN A 120 -7.41 -11.87 3.54
CA ASN A 120 -6.75 -13.16 3.34
C ASN A 120 -7.35 -13.82 2.09
N THR A 121 -6.62 -13.81 1.00
CA THR A 121 -7.12 -14.26 -0.31
C THR A 121 -7.43 -15.76 -0.38
N VAL A 122 -6.86 -16.57 0.51
CA VAL A 122 -7.16 -18.01 0.59
C VAL A 122 -8.49 -18.26 1.30
N GLN A 123 -8.74 -17.55 2.40
CA GLN A 123 -9.99 -17.71 3.15
C GLN A 123 -11.20 -17.13 2.41
N GLU A 124 -11.00 -16.05 1.68
CA GLU A 124 -12.07 -15.39 0.93
C GLU A 124 -12.33 -16.02 -0.44
N GLY A 125 -11.34 -16.69 -1.02
CA GLY A 125 -11.47 -17.50 -2.23
C GLY A 125 -11.82 -18.96 -1.98
N GLY A 126 -11.76 -19.40 -0.74
CA GLY A 126 -12.06 -20.77 -0.34
C GLY A 126 -13.56 -20.97 -0.08
N ARG A 127 -14.15 -21.82 -0.84
CA ARG A 127 -15.46 -22.40 -0.55
C ARG A 127 -15.29 -23.59 0.39
#